data_fe5a98da504dd57922b515ebf7bf2961
#
_entry.id   fe5a98da504dd57922b515ebf7bf2961
#
_cell.length_a   1.000
_cell.length_b   1.000
_cell.length_c   1.000
_cell.angle_alpha   90.00
_cell.angle_beta   90.00
_cell.angle_gamma   90.00
#
_symmetry.space_group_name_H-M   'P 1'
#
loop_
_entity.id
_entity.type
_entity.pdbx_description
1 polymer ?
#
loop_
_entity_poly.entity_id
_entity_poly.type
_entity_poly.pdbx_seq_one_letter_code
_entity_poly.pdbx_strand_id
1 'polypeptide(L)'
;MSYTPGPWRVRRSNHSDKYRYVQIGKDANYTTGNMLADDARLIAAAPDLYESLKEIVDATDTGWEHLDATFARARAALKKARGER
;
A
#
# COMPACT_ATOMS: atom_id res chain seq x y z
N MET A 1 -15.66 -3.57 8.36
CA MET A 1 -15.61 -2.89 7.06
C MET A 1 -14.56 -3.56 6.17
N SER A 2 -14.89 -3.78 4.95
CA SER A 2 -13.96 -4.46 4.04
C SER A 2 -13.60 -3.55 2.87
N TYR A 3 -12.36 -3.63 2.49
CA TYR A 3 -11.86 -2.98 1.29
C TYR A 3 -11.28 -4.07 0.38
N THR A 4 -11.04 -3.73 -0.86
CA THR A 4 -10.44 -4.70 -1.79
C THR A 4 -9.06 -5.08 -1.31
N PRO A 5 -8.80 -6.38 -1.04
CA PRO A 5 -7.49 -6.79 -0.55
C PRO A 5 -6.37 -6.48 -1.54
N GLY A 6 -5.17 -6.29 -0.99
CA GLY A 6 -3.99 -6.19 -1.82
C GLY A 6 -3.60 -7.52 -2.44
N PRO A 7 -2.55 -7.53 -3.26
CA PRO A 7 -1.74 -6.34 -3.52
C PRO A 7 -2.39 -5.40 -4.52
N TRP A 8 -2.11 -4.11 -4.37
CA TRP A 8 -2.43 -3.10 -5.35
C TRP A 8 -1.14 -2.76 -6.08
N ARG A 9 -1.19 -2.63 -7.38
CA ARG A 9 0.02 -2.53 -8.20
C ARG A 9 0.06 -1.26 -9.01
N VAL A 10 1.24 -0.63 -9.03
CA VAL A 10 1.49 0.53 -9.88
C VAL A 10 1.76 0.04 -11.29
N ARG A 11 1.08 0.64 -12.26
CA ARG A 11 1.28 0.33 -13.67
C ARG A 11 1.60 1.61 -14.44
N ARG A 12 2.35 1.45 -15.53
CA ARG A 12 2.69 2.56 -16.40
C ARG A 12 1.48 2.92 -17.25
N SER A 13 1.22 4.22 -17.39
CA SER A 13 0.16 4.70 -18.26
C SER A 13 0.52 4.45 -19.72
N ASN A 14 -0.48 4.11 -20.54
CA ASN A 14 -0.29 3.97 -21.97
C ASN A 14 -0.17 5.30 -22.70
N HIS A 15 -0.51 6.39 -22.02
CA HIS A 15 -0.55 7.72 -22.66
C HIS A 15 0.71 8.52 -22.46
N SER A 16 1.52 8.20 -21.44
CA SER A 16 2.71 8.97 -21.14
C SER A 16 3.57 8.24 -20.12
N ASP A 17 4.89 8.36 -20.26
CA ASP A 17 5.82 7.82 -19.26
C ASP A 17 5.76 8.59 -17.94
N LYS A 18 5.19 9.78 -17.96
CA LYS A 18 5.08 10.64 -16.78
C LYS A 18 4.04 10.12 -15.78
N TYR A 19 3.01 9.45 -16.25
CA TYR A 19 1.88 9.07 -15.45
C TYR A 19 1.85 7.58 -15.15
N ARG A 20 1.19 7.26 -14.05
CA ARG A 20 0.97 5.89 -13.61
C ARG A 20 -0.49 5.74 -13.24
N TYR A 21 -0.95 4.51 -13.15
CA TYR A 21 -2.23 4.18 -12.55
C TYR A 21 -2.04 3.01 -11.60
N VAL A 22 -3.03 2.74 -10.76
CA VAL A 22 -2.95 1.66 -9.79
C VAL A 22 -4.02 0.63 -10.11
N GLN A 23 -3.60 -0.63 -10.22
CA GLN A 23 -4.52 -1.75 -10.27
C GLN A 23 -4.94 -2.09 -8.86
N ILE A 24 -6.24 -2.08 -8.62
CA ILE A 24 -6.81 -2.34 -7.30
C ILE A 24 -7.20 -3.80 -7.22
N GLY A 25 -6.54 -4.51 -6.30
CA GLY A 25 -6.85 -5.89 -6.05
C GLY A 25 -6.07 -6.87 -6.90
N LYS A 26 -6.07 -8.10 -6.46
CA LYS A 26 -5.33 -9.19 -7.06
C LYS A 26 -5.71 -9.43 -8.51
N ASP A 27 -6.99 -9.33 -8.81
CA ASP A 27 -7.51 -9.63 -10.14
C ASP A 27 -7.62 -8.40 -11.03
N ALA A 28 -7.15 -7.27 -10.55
CA ALA A 28 -7.14 -6.00 -11.29
C ALA A 28 -8.53 -5.61 -11.80
N ASN A 29 -9.56 -5.87 -11.00
CA ASN A 29 -10.95 -5.55 -11.36
C ASN A 29 -11.19 -4.07 -11.48
N TYR A 30 -10.39 -3.28 -10.79
CA TYR A 30 -10.51 -1.81 -10.78
C TYR A 30 -9.16 -1.20 -11.07
N THR A 31 -9.18 -0.05 -11.69
CA THR A 31 -7.98 0.77 -11.86
C THR A 31 -8.32 2.20 -11.50
N THR A 32 -7.31 2.93 -11.03
CA THR A 32 -7.46 4.36 -10.81
C THR A 32 -7.28 5.09 -12.14
N GLY A 33 -7.60 6.38 -12.16
CA GLY A 33 -7.16 7.25 -13.22
C GLY A 33 -5.65 7.45 -13.18
N ASN A 34 -5.13 8.13 -14.18
CA ASN A 34 -3.70 8.43 -14.25
C ASN A 34 -3.31 9.48 -13.22
N MET A 35 -2.10 9.34 -12.68
CA MET A 35 -1.57 10.22 -11.65
C MET A 35 -0.04 10.22 -11.72
N LEU A 36 0.58 11.12 -10.99
CA LEU A 36 2.03 11.14 -10.90
C LEU A 36 2.53 9.88 -10.19
N ALA A 37 3.75 9.46 -10.54
CA ALA A 37 4.30 8.20 -10.02
C ALA A 37 4.36 8.16 -8.49
N ASP A 38 4.73 9.26 -7.85
CA ASP A 38 4.81 9.29 -6.39
C ASP A 38 3.44 9.08 -5.74
N ASP A 39 2.41 9.68 -6.30
CA ASP A 39 1.04 9.50 -5.81
C ASP A 39 0.58 8.06 -6.00
N ALA A 40 0.90 7.46 -7.14
CA ALA A 40 0.55 6.08 -7.41
C ALA A 40 1.21 5.12 -6.42
N ARG A 41 2.47 5.37 -6.07
CA ARG A 41 3.18 4.55 -5.09
C ARG A 41 2.54 4.62 -3.71
N LEU A 42 2.14 5.82 -3.30
CA LEU A 42 1.46 5.98 -2.01
C LEU A 42 0.13 5.23 -2.01
N ILE A 43 -0.65 5.37 -3.06
CA ILE A 43 -1.95 4.69 -3.15
C ILE A 43 -1.75 3.19 -3.17
N ALA A 44 -0.78 2.68 -3.93
CA ALA A 44 -0.54 1.25 -4.01
C ALA A 44 -0.07 0.66 -2.68
N ALA A 45 0.55 1.46 -1.82
CA ALA A 45 0.97 1.02 -0.49
C ALA A 45 -0.16 1.07 0.55
N ALA A 46 -1.31 1.62 0.21
CA ALA A 46 -2.38 1.84 1.18
C ALA A 46 -2.82 0.57 1.92
N PRO A 47 -3.01 -0.60 1.27
CA PRO A 47 -3.39 -1.80 2.01
C PRO A 47 -2.35 -2.18 3.07
N ASP A 48 -1.07 -2.13 2.72
CA ASP A 48 -0.01 -2.50 3.64
C ASP A 48 0.10 -1.49 4.80
N LEU A 49 -0.06 -0.21 4.49
CA LEU A 49 -0.06 0.84 5.52
C LEU A 49 -1.24 0.67 6.47
N TYR A 50 -2.42 0.40 5.92
CA TYR A 50 -3.62 0.19 6.72
C TYR A 50 -3.46 -1.00 7.66
N GLU A 51 -2.98 -2.13 7.14
CA GLU A 51 -2.81 -3.33 7.94
C GLU A 51 -1.77 -3.12 9.04
N SER A 52 -0.66 -2.46 8.72
CA SER A 52 0.37 -2.17 9.70
C SER A 52 -0.15 -1.28 10.82
N LEU A 53 -0.89 -0.23 10.46
CA LEU A 53 -1.44 0.68 11.44
C LEU A 53 -2.48 -0.02 12.32
N LYS A 54 -3.32 -0.84 11.70
CA LYS A 54 -4.32 -1.61 12.44
C LYS A 54 -3.64 -2.53 13.47
N GLU A 55 -2.59 -3.22 13.08
CA GLU A 55 -1.86 -4.09 14.00
C GLU A 55 -1.26 -3.31 15.17
N ILE A 56 -0.74 -2.12 14.91
CA ILE A 56 -0.18 -1.28 15.97
C ILE A 56 -1.27 -0.84 16.94
N VAL A 57 -2.42 -0.42 16.41
CA VAL A 57 -3.54 -0.01 17.26
C VAL A 57 -4.04 -1.20 18.09
N ASP A 58 -4.20 -2.36 17.45
CA ASP A 58 -4.66 -3.56 18.15
C ASP A 58 -3.69 -3.99 19.24
N ALA A 59 -2.40 -3.78 19.06
CA ALA A 59 -1.37 -4.14 20.04
C ALA A 59 -1.47 -3.34 21.31
N THR A 60 -2.06 -2.16 21.30
CA THR A 60 -2.26 -1.38 22.53
C THR A 60 -3.19 -2.10 23.51
N ASP A 61 -4.05 -2.97 23.01
CA ASP A 61 -4.98 -3.73 23.82
C ASP A 61 -4.42 -5.09 24.26
N THR A 62 -3.48 -5.66 23.50
CA THR A 62 -2.98 -7.01 23.71
C THR A 62 -1.52 -7.08 24.16
N GLY A 63 -0.82 -5.96 24.19
CA GLY A 63 0.58 -5.89 24.58
C GLY A 63 1.49 -5.62 23.39
N TRP A 64 2.72 -5.24 23.73
CA TRP A 64 3.68 -4.77 22.73
C TRP A 64 4.66 -5.85 22.26
N GLU A 65 4.50 -7.08 22.74
CA GLU A 65 5.47 -8.16 22.53
C GLU A 65 5.56 -8.65 21.11
N HIS A 66 4.54 -8.37 20.30
CA HIS A 66 4.46 -8.88 18.93
C HIS A 66 4.79 -7.82 17.88
N LEU A 67 5.28 -6.67 18.32
CA LEU A 67 5.40 -5.53 17.40
C LEU A 67 6.63 -5.56 16.52
N ASP A 68 7.61 -6.42 16.78
CA ASP A 68 8.81 -6.47 15.94
C ASP A 68 8.47 -6.77 14.48
N ALA A 69 7.63 -7.77 14.26
CA ALA A 69 7.19 -8.11 12.91
C ALA A 69 6.32 -7.00 12.30
N THR A 70 5.46 -6.40 13.13
CA THR A 70 4.59 -5.31 12.70
C THR A 70 5.42 -4.09 12.29
N PHE A 71 6.44 -3.74 13.07
CA PHE A 71 7.31 -2.62 12.71
C PHE A 71 8.09 -2.90 11.43
N ALA A 72 8.56 -4.13 11.24
CA ALA A 72 9.24 -4.49 10.00
C ALA A 72 8.32 -4.35 8.80
N ARG A 73 7.07 -4.78 8.93
CA ARG A 73 6.06 -4.64 7.88
C ARG A 73 5.75 -3.17 7.62
N ALA A 74 5.63 -2.38 8.68
CA ALA A 74 5.37 -0.95 8.54
C ALA A 74 6.51 -0.24 7.82
N ARG A 75 7.75 -0.58 8.15
CA ARG A 75 8.91 -0.02 7.46
C ARG A 75 8.92 -0.39 5.99
N ALA A 76 8.56 -1.64 5.66
CA ALA A 76 8.49 -2.09 4.28
C ALA A 76 7.38 -1.34 3.52
N ALA A 77 6.23 -1.12 4.17
CA ALA A 77 5.14 -0.37 3.57
C ALA A 77 5.53 1.08 3.29
N LEU A 78 6.26 1.70 4.21
CA LEU A 78 6.75 3.06 4.00
C LEU A 78 7.75 3.14 2.85
N LYS A 79 8.65 2.16 2.74
CA LYS A 79 9.57 2.09 1.60
C LYS A 79 8.80 1.98 0.28
N LYS A 80 7.78 1.14 0.25
CA LYS A 80 6.95 0.98 -0.93
C LYS A 80 6.26 2.28 -1.29
N ALA A 81 5.72 2.99 -0.30
CA ALA A 81 5.04 4.26 -0.52
C ALA A 81 5.98 5.32 -1.07
N ARG A 82 7.25 5.30 -0.64
CA ARG A 82 8.26 6.25 -1.13
C ARG A 82 8.92 5.81 -2.43
N GLY A 83 8.62 4.62 -2.91
CA GLY A 83 9.24 4.09 -4.11
C GLY A 83 10.66 3.57 -3.90
N GLU A 84 11.08 3.34 -2.68
CA GLU A 84 12.40 2.77 -2.38
C GLU A 84 12.37 1.25 -2.57
N ARG A 85 13.51 0.72 -2.95
CA ARG A 85 13.67 -0.72 -3.18
C ARG A 85 14.45 -1.39 -2.06
#